data_8ae034312a5c494a0224c4e292ff5b12
#
_entry.id   8ae034312a5c494a0224c4e292ff5b12
#
_cell.length_a   1.000
_cell.length_b   1.000
_cell.length_c   1.000
_cell.angle_alpha   90.00
_cell.angle_beta   90.00
_cell.angle_gamma   90.00
#
_symmetry.space_group_name_H-M   'P 1'
#
loop_
_entity.id
_entity.type
_entity.pdbx_description
1 polymer ?
#
loop_
_entity_poly.entity_id
_entity_poly.type
_entity_poly.pdbx_seq_one_letter_code
_entity_poly.pdbx_strand_id
1 'polypeptide(L)'
;MAKIKRSIIVGFIVLYLVLMSGQMENLVAFLNKGKMYSWGMDFVNVVRKYEIALYVIIIFSSLFLRNVNSIEKNIEKFKIKNLKKYLLSVIISLTLIIVFGIVLTKLLYYFKISVDSYGKTDYFAFQYTYLNYVFITLFSAYAEEIIFRGYFFGTLYDVFKGTDKYVRFLTASLISGIIFGILHEGLFDYRMIQYVFMSIVLSYQYKYCKNIYVVGFTHHCVNIVGMGINMFLLN
;
A
#
# COMPACT_ATOMS: atom_id res chain seq x y z
N MET A 1 12.45 3.49 -26.11
CA MET A 1 12.67 3.36 -24.65
C MET A 1 11.46 3.73 -23.79
N ALA A 2 10.82 4.89 -23.94
CA ALA A 2 9.69 5.29 -23.10
C ALA A 2 8.45 4.36 -23.19
N LYS A 3 8.11 3.85 -24.37
CA LYS A 3 7.00 2.89 -24.56
C LYS A 3 7.25 1.57 -23.82
N ILE A 4 8.46 1.02 -23.94
CA ILE A 4 8.86 -0.24 -23.28
C ILE A 4 8.78 -0.09 -21.75
N LYS A 5 9.27 1.03 -21.20
CA LYS A 5 9.17 1.30 -19.75
C LYS A 5 7.72 1.36 -19.27
N ARG A 6 6.81 2.00 -20.03
CA ARG A 6 5.37 2.06 -19.69
C ARG A 6 4.71 0.68 -19.73
N SER A 7 5.01 -0.15 -20.72
CA SER A 7 4.45 -1.51 -20.81
C SER A 7 4.91 -2.39 -19.64
N ILE A 8 6.17 -2.24 -19.22
CA ILE A 8 6.71 -2.95 -18.05
C ILE A 8 5.98 -2.50 -16.77
N ILE A 9 5.74 -1.19 -16.59
CA ILE A 9 4.99 -0.66 -15.43
C ILE A 9 3.57 -1.23 -15.40
N VAL A 10 2.89 -1.22 -16.54
CA VAL A 10 1.54 -1.81 -16.65
C VAL A 10 1.60 -3.30 -16.27
N GLY A 11 2.61 -4.04 -16.75
CA GLY A 11 2.82 -5.44 -16.38
C GLY A 11 2.99 -5.63 -14.86
N PHE A 12 3.73 -4.74 -14.18
CA PHE A 12 3.88 -4.80 -12.72
C PHE A 12 2.62 -4.44 -11.96
N ILE A 13 1.87 -3.46 -12.43
CA ILE A 13 0.56 -3.13 -11.86
C ILE A 13 -0.38 -4.34 -12.00
N VAL A 14 -0.41 -4.98 -13.17
CA VAL A 14 -1.21 -6.19 -13.40
C VAL A 14 -0.73 -7.33 -12.50
N LEU A 15 0.58 -7.56 -12.40
CA LEU A 15 1.16 -8.58 -11.51
C LEU A 15 0.81 -8.31 -10.04
N TYR A 16 0.88 -7.05 -9.61
CA TYR A 16 0.46 -6.67 -8.26
C TYR A 16 -1.04 -6.87 -8.04
N LEU A 17 -1.88 -6.49 -9.03
CA LEU A 17 -3.31 -6.76 -8.96
C LEU A 17 -3.61 -8.27 -8.88
N VAL A 18 -2.83 -9.09 -9.58
CA VAL A 18 -2.89 -10.55 -9.47
C VAL A 18 -2.47 -11.01 -8.07
N LEU A 19 -1.42 -10.42 -7.48
CA LEU A 19 -1.01 -10.72 -6.10
C LEU A 19 -2.06 -10.34 -5.07
N MET A 20 -2.72 -9.19 -5.27
CA MET A 20 -3.83 -8.77 -4.44
C MET A 20 -5.13 -9.54 -4.73
N SER A 21 -5.12 -10.50 -5.67
CA SER A 21 -6.29 -11.33 -6.03
C SER A 21 -6.76 -12.24 -4.90
N GLY A 22 -5.93 -12.51 -3.89
CA GLY A 22 -6.40 -13.10 -2.63
C GLY A 22 -7.44 -12.22 -1.92
N GLN A 23 -7.38 -10.90 -2.12
CA GLN A 23 -8.42 -9.96 -1.72
C GLN A 23 -9.49 -9.80 -2.82
N MET A 24 -9.19 -10.15 -4.08
CA MET A 24 -10.16 -10.25 -5.17
C MET A 24 -11.15 -11.41 -5.01
N GLU A 25 -10.98 -12.29 -4.04
CA GLU A 25 -12.03 -13.25 -3.68
C GLU A 25 -13.38 -12.54 -3.48
N ASN A 26 -13.35 -11.39 -2.84
CA ASN A 26 -14.55 -10.57 -2.65
C ASN A 26 -15.03 -9.94 -3.96
N LEU A 27 -14.13 -9.52 -4.84
CA LEU A 27 -14.50 -8.94 -6.14
C LEU A 27 -15.03 -10.05 -7.09
N VAL A 28 -14.38 -11.21 -7.12
CA VAL A 28 -14.81 -12.36 -7.91
C VAL A 28 -16.12 -12.94 -7.37
N ALA A 29 -16.28 -13.03 -6.05
CA ALA A 29 -17.54 -13.43 -5.42
C ALA A 29 -18.66 -12.43 -5.69
N PHE A 30 -18.36 -11.13 -5.66
CA PHE A 30 -19.29 -10.06 -6.02
C PHE A 30 -19.72 -10.15 -7.50
N LEU A 31 -18.77 -10.30 -8.42
CA LEU A 31 -19.03 -10.39 -9.88
C LEU A 31 -19.78 -11.67 -10.25
N ASN A 32 -19.55 -12.77 -9.53
CA ASN A 32 -20.15 -14.08 -9.78
C ASN A 32 -21.31 -14.42 -8.84
N LYS A 33 -21.94 -13.43 -8.20
CA LYS A 33 -23.09 -13.64 -7.28
C LYS A 33 -22.81 -14.71 -6.21
N GLY A 34 -21.63 -14.70 -5.62
CA GLY A 34 -21.23 -15.58 -4.53
C GLY A 34 -20.76 -16.99 -4.96
N LYS A 35 -20.66 -17.29 -6.25
CA LYS A 35 -20.13 -18.58 -6.73
C LYS A 35 -18.64 -18.44 -7.09
N MET A 36 -17.80 -19.04 -6.29
CA MET A 36 -16.38 -19.18 -6.63
C MET A 36 -16.14 -20.50 -7.36
N TYR A 37 -15.56 -20.44 -8.54
CA TYR A 37 -15.19 -21.63 -9.27
C TYR A 37 -13.91 -22.26 -8.67
N SER A 38 -13.82 -23.60 -8.65
CA SER A 38 -12.68 -24.35 -8.09
C SER A 38 -11.32 -23.88 -8.64
N TRP A 39 -11.24 -23.57 -9.93
CA TRP A 39 -10.02 -23.06 -10.56
C TRP A 39 -9.55 -21.70 -9.97
N GLY A 40 -10.46 -20.87 -9.48
CA GLY A 40 -10.12 -19.60 -8.82
C GLY A 40 -9.39 -19.82 -7.50
N MET A 41 -9.81 -20.81 -6.70
CA MET A 41 -9.11 -21.18 -5.46
C MET A 41 -7.73 -21.77 -5.72
N ASP A 42 -7.59 -22.61 -6.74
CA ASP A 42 -6.30 -23.18 -7.12
C ASP A 42 -5.31 -22.09 -7.54
N PHE A 43 -5.78 -21.10 -8.32
CA PHE A 43 -4.97 -19.95 -8.72
C PHE A 43 -4.54 -19.10 -7.51
N VAL A 44 -5.46 -18.78 -6.58
CA VAL A 44 -5.15 -18.04 -5.35
C VAL A 44 -4.10 -18.78 -4.51
N ASN A 45 -4.23 -20.10 -4.35
CA ASN A 45 -3.27 -20.92 -3.61
C ASN A 45 -1.89 -20.91 -4.25
N VAL A 46 -1.81 -20.97 -5.59
CA VAL A 46 -0.55 -20.84 -6.31
C VAL A 46 0.07 -19.45 -6.10
N VAL A 47 -0.71 -18.37 -6.21
CA VAL A 47 -0.22 -17.00 -5.98
C VAL A 47 0.32 -16.86 -4.56
N ARG A 48 -0.41 -17.32 -3.55
CA ARG A 48 0.03 -17.27 -2.14
C ARG A 48 1.34 -18.03 -1.93
N LYS A 49 1.49 -19.19 -2.54
CA LYS A 49 2.73 -19.98 -2.44
C LYS A 49 3.97 -19.24 -2.94
N TYR A 50 3.82 -18.39 -3.94
CA TYR A 50 4.92 -17.62 -4.55
C TYR A 50 4.92 -16.13 -4.20
N GLU A 51 4.09 -15.71 -3.27
CA GLU A 51 3.85 -14.29 -2.92
C GLU A 51 5.16 -13.54 -2.62
N ILE A 52 6.01 -14.07 -1.75
CA ILE A 52 7.29 -13.43 -1.41
C ILE A 52 8.19 -13.30 -2.65
N ALA A 53 8.25 -14.33 -3.50
CA ALA A 53 9.06 -14.27 -4.71
C ALA A 53 8.58 -13.18 -5.67
N LEU A 54 7.27 -13.01 -5.78
CA LEU A 54 6.66 -11.98 -6.62
C LEU A 54 6.95 -10.57 -6.08
N TYR A 55 6.86 -10.34 -4.76
CA TYR A 55 7.26 -9.07 -4.15
C TYR A 55 8.75 -8.77 -4.39
N VAL A 56 9.60 -9.77 -4.23
CA VAL A 56 11.04 -9.64 -4.51
C VAL A 56 11.28 -9.26 -5.97
N ILE A 57 10.58 -9.86 -6.93
CA ILE A 57 10.66 -9.50 -8.36
C ILE A 57 10.26 -8.03 -8.57
N ILE A 58 9.18 -7.56 -7.95
CA ILE A 58 8.75 -6.16 -8.03
C ILE A 58 9.84 -5.22 -7.50
N ILE A 59 10.41 -5.54 -6.33
CA ILE A 59 11.46 -4.74 -5.70
C ILE A 59 12.70 -4.67 -6.60
N PHE A 60 13.19 -5.81 -7.08
CA PHE A 60 14.37 -5.83 -7.97
C PHE A 60 14.13 -5.11 -9.29
N SER A 61 12.94 -5.27 -9.87
CA SER A 61 12.62 -4.61 -11.13
C SER A 61 12.57 -3.09 -11.01
N SER A 62 12.27 -2.55 -9.82
CA SER A 62 12.31 -1.11 -9.58
C SER A 62 13.70 -0.52 -9.83
N LEU A 63 14.78 -1.31 -9.66
CA LEU A 63 16.14 -0.87 -9.94
C LEU A 63 16.37 -0.56 -11.43
N PHE A 64 15.64 -1.26 -12.33
CA PHE A 64 15.72 -1.06 -13.77
C PHE A 64 14.77 0.02 -14.31
N LEU A 65 13.76 0.41 -13.51
CA LEU A 65 12.71 1.34 -13.93
C LEU A 65 12.91 2.77 -13.42
N ARG A 66 14.12 3.11 -12.98
CA ARG A 66 14.45 4.46 -12.52
C ARG A 66 14.14 5.53 -13.57
N ASN A 67 13.77 6.73 -13.13
CA ASN A 67 13.49 7.89 -13.96
C ASN A 67 12.20 7.82 -14.80
N VAL A 68 11.19 7.15 -14.31
CA VAL A 68 9.89 7.03 -15.01
C VAL A 68 9.07 8.32 -14.95
N ASN A 69 9.16 9.04 -13.84
CA ASN A 69 8.44 10.31 -13.61
C ASN A 69 9.34 11.38 -12.99
N SER A 70 8.81 12.60 -12.83
CA SER A 70 9.59 13.74 -12.33
C SER A 70 10.03 13.59 -10.88
N ILE A 71 9.27 12.87 -10.06
CA ILE A 71 9.64 12.62 -8.66
C ILE A 71 10.78 11.61 -8.62
N GLU A 72 10.70 10.52 -9.38
CA GLU A 72 11.75 9.51 -9.44
C GLU A 72 13.08 10.04 -9.98
N LYS A 73 13.06 10.97 -10.93
CA LYS A 73 14.28 11.64 -11.41
C LYS A 73 15.04 12.36 -10.31
N ASN A 74 14.34 12.76 -9.24
CA ASN A 74 14.90 13.47 -8.11
C ASN A 74 15.11 12.57 -6.88
N ILE A 75 14.99 11.23 -7.01
CA ILE A 75 15.26 10.30 -5.92
C ILE A 75 16.70 10.44 -5.48
N GLU A 76 16.89 10.69 -4.20
CA GLU A 76 18.19 10.71 -3.56
C GLU A 76 18.58 9.29 -3.11
N LYS A 77 19.83 8.90 -3.35
CA LYS A 77 20.38 7.72 -2.70
C LYS A 77 20.32 7.92 -1.18
N PHE A 78 20.12 6.85 -0.44
CA PHE A 78 20.18 6.90 1.02
C PHE A 78 21.51 7.50 1.46
N LYS A 79 21.44 8.56 2.27
CA LYS A 79 22.62 9.27 2.79
C LYS A 79 22.54 9.30 4.31
N ILE A 80 23.56 8.78 4.98
CA ILE A 80 23.66 8.76 6.44
C ILE A 80 23.50 10.17 7.03
N LYS A 81 24.01 11.19 6.37
CA LYS A 81 23.86 12.60 6.78
C LYS A 81 22.40 13.06 6.88
N ASN A 82 21.49 12.40 6.18
CA ASN A 82 20.04 12.69 6.21
C ASN A 82 19.29 11.78 7.19
N LEU A 83 19.96 10.96 7.99
CA LEU A 83 19.33 9.98 8.88
C LEU A 83 18.34 10.65 9.84
N LYS A 84 18.73 11.77 10.47
CA LYS A 84 17.82 12.53 11.36
C LYS A 84 16.54 12.96 10.66
N LYS A 85 16.64 13.44 9.41
CA LYS A 85 15.49 13.81 8.56
C LYS A 85 14.59 12.60 8.30
N TYR A 86 15.19 11.45 7.97
CA TYR A 86 14.45 10.22 7.69
C TYR A 86 13.74 9.70 8.94
N LEU A 87 14.44 9.59 10.06
CA LEU A 87 13.85 9.14 11.33
C LEU A 87 12.71 10.04 11.79
N LEU A 88 12.90 11.36 11.74
CA LEU A 88 11.84 12.30 12.09
C LEU A 88 10.62 12.14 11.19
N SER A 89 10.83 11.97 9.89
CA SER A 89 9.74 11.79 8.94
C SER A 89 8.99 10.46 9.16
N VAL A 90 9.70 9.39 9.53
CA VAL A 90 9.09 8.09 9.90
C VAL A 90 8.21 8.26 11.14
N ILE A 91 8.74 8.86 12.21
CA ILE A 91 8.01 9.07 13.47
C ILE A 91 6.75 9.90 13.22
N ILE A 92 6.87 11.04 12.52
CA ILE A 92 5.72 11.91 12.25
C ILE A 92 4.67 11.18 11.41
N SER A 93 5.07 10.52 10.33
CA SER A 93 4.13 9.82 9.44
C SER A 93 3.44 8.67 10.16
N LEU A 94 4.18 7.88 10.93
CA LEU A 94 3.66 6.78 11.73
C LEU A 94 2.63 7.28 12.75
N THR A 95 3.00 8.34 13.51
CA THR A 95 2.10 8.95 14.50
C THR A 95 0.81 9.46 13.85
N LEU A 96 0.90 10.18 12.73
CA LEU A 96 -0.28 10.69 12.03
C LEU A 96 -1.21 9.57 11.57
N ILE A 97 -0.67 8.51 11.00
CA ILE A 97 -1.46 7.37 10.51
C ILE A 97 -2.14 6.64 11.67
N ILE A 98 -1.43 6.37 12.76
CA ILE A 98 -1.97 5.68 13.93
C ILE A 98 -3.05 6.52 14.62
N VAL A 99 -2.77 7.81 14.88
CA VAL A 99 -3.74 8.71 15.52
C VAL A 99 -5.00 8.83 14.68
N PHE A 100 -4.85 8.98 13.35
CA PHE A 100 -6.01 9.02 12.46
C PHE A 100 -6.82 7.73 12.52
N GLY A 101 -6.18 6.57 12.50
CA GLY A 101 -6.86 5.26 12.64
C GLY A 101 -7.65 5.13 13.94
N ILE A 102 -7.05 5.54 15.07
CA ILE A 102 -7.72 5.54 16.38
C ILE A 102 -8.93 6.48 16.37
N VAL A 103 -8.77 7.70 15.86
CA VAL A 103 -9.86 8.69 15.78
C VAL A 103 -10.98 8.17 14.88
N LEU A 104 -10.65 7.65 13.70
CA LEU A 104 -11.63 7.10 12.78
C LEU A 104 -12.42 5.94 13.43
N THR A 105 -11.74 5.00 14.05
CA THR A 105 -12.39 3.87 14.76
C THR A 105 -13.34 4.35 15.85
N LYS A 106 -12.93 5.33 16.66
CA LYS A 106 -13.80 5.91 17.70
C LYS A 106 -15.03 6.63 17.11
N LEU A 107 -14.86 7.34 16.01
CA LEU A 107 -15.97 8.01 15.32
C LEU A 107 -16.96 6.99 14.76
N LEU A 108 -16.48 5.93 14.12
CA LEU A 108 -17.33 4.86 13.59
C LEU A 108 -18.13 4.18 14.71
N TYR A 109 -17.47 3.89 15.83
CA TYR A 109 -18.13 3.35 17.00
C TYR A 109 -19.22 4.29 17.56
N TYR A 110 -18.91 5.58 17.66
CA TYR A 110 -19.87 6.59 18.12
C TYR A 110 -21.12 6.65 17.24
N PHE A 111 -20.96 6.55 15.92
CA PHE A 111 -22.06 6.51 14.96
C PHE A 111 -22.73 5.14 14.82
N LYS A 112 -22.36 4.17 15.66
CA LYS A 112 -22.88 2.79 15.61
C LYS A 112 -22.73 2.12 14.24
N ILE A 113 -21.72 2.52 13.48
CA ILE A 113 -21.34 1.84 12.24
C ILE A 113 -20.62 0.57 12.66
N SER A 114 -21.18 -0.59 12.33
CA SER A 114 -20.58 -1.88 12.68
C SER A 114 -19.20 -1.98 12.03
N VAL A 115 -18.19 -2.04 12.88
CA VAL A 115 -16.81 -2.28 12.46
C VAL A 115 -16.62 -3.80 12.53
N ASP A 116 -17.11 -4.52 11.53
CA ASP A 116 -16.78 -5.94 11.37
C ASP A 116 -15.29 -6.07 11.03
N SER A 117 -14.45 -5.72 12.02
CA SER A 117 -13.00 -5.69 11.88
C SER A 117 -12.36 -7.08 11.82
N TYR A 118 -13.15 -8.12 12.12
CA TYR A 118 -12.61 -9.43 12.45
C TYR A 118 -12.42 -10.40 11.28
N GLY A 119 -13.00 -10.16 10.11
CA GLY A 119 -13.01 -11.20 9.07
C GLY A 119 -11.69 -11.40 8.33
N LYS A 120 -10.87 -10.36 8.18
CA LYS A 120 -9.67 -10.46 7.32
C LYS A 120 -8.35 -10.52 8.09
N THR A 121 -8.21 -9.75 9.18
CA THR A 121 -7.00 -9.77 10.01
C THR A 121 -6.83 -11.10 10.74
N ASP A 122 -7.92 -11.71 11.17
CA ASP A 122 -7.87 -13.02 11.84
C ASP A 122 -7.45 -14.15 10.90
N TYR A 123 -7.85 -14.08 9.62
CA TYR A 123 -7.45 -15.06 8.62
C TYR A 123 -5.95 -15.02 8.34
N PHE A 124 -5.33 -13.83 8.29
CA PHE A 124 -3.90 -13.67 8.13
C PHE A 124 -3.12 -14.04 9.40
N ALA A 125 -3.61 -13.65 10.58
CA ALA A 125 -2.94 -13.95 11.85
C ALA A 125 -2.94 -15.45 12.17
N PHE A 126 -3.98 -16.18 11.79
CA PHE A 126 -4.07 -17.65 12.01
C PHE A 126 -3.18 -18.46 11.06
N GLN A 127 -2.86 -17.94 9.88
CA GLN A 127 -2.14 -18.68 8.86
C GLN A 127 -0.61 -18.55 8.95
N TYR A 128 -0.10 -17.51 9.63
CA TYR A 128 1.32 -17.23 9.73
C TYR A 128 1.77 -17.11 11.18
N THR A 129 2.92 -17.70 11.51
CA THR A 129 3.61 -17.32 12.73
C THR A 129 3.96 -15.82 12.68
N TYR A 130 4.00 -15.15 13.85
CA TYR A 130 4.34 -13.73 13.94
C TYR A 130 5.58 -13.36 13.12
N LEU A 131 6.60 -14.21 13.15
CA LEU A 131 7.82 -13.97 12.39
C LEU A 131 7.60 -13.98 10.88
N ASN A 132 6.82 -14.94 10.37
CA ASN A 132 6.47 -15.00 8.95
C ASN A 132 5.68 -13.77 8.52
N TYR A 133 4.74 -13.30 9.37
CA TYR A 133 3.99 -12.07 9.10
C TYR A 133 4.90 -10.85 8.99
N VAL A 134 5.85 -10.69 9.93
CA VAL A 134 6.83 -9.58 9.88
C VAL A 134 7.63 -9.62 8.57
N PHE A 135 8.07 -10.79 8.12
CA PHE A 135 8.79 -10.92 6.85
C PHE A 135 7.91 -10.61 5.64
N ILE A 136 6.69 -11.15 5.59
CA ILE A 136 5.78 -10.93 4.45
C ILE A 136 5.43 -9.44 4.36
N THR A 137 5.07 -8.80 5.47
CA THR A 137 4.73 -7.38 5.49
C THR A 137 5.91 -6.47 5.15
N LEU A 138 7.15 -6.90 5.40
CA LEU A 138 8.33 -6.18 4.95
C LEU A 138 8.36 -6.11 3.42
N PHE A 139 8.29 -7.25 2.75
CA PHE A 139 8.36 -7.29 1.29
C PHE A 139 7.15 -6.66 0.62
N SER A 140 5.94 -6.93 1.13
CA SER A 140 4.70 -6.35 0.58
C SER A 140 4.72 -4.82 0.69
N ALA A 141 5.04 -4.26 1.86
CA ALA A 141 5.10 -2.82 2.06
C ALA A 141 6.05 -2.13 1.07
N TYR A 142 7.25 -2.68 0.84
CA TYR A 142 8.17 -2.11 -0.14
C TYR A 142 7.68 -2.23 -1.57
N ALA A 143 7.12 -3.38 -1.96
CA ALA A 143 6.56 -3.58 -3.30
C ALA A 143 5.39 -2.63 -3.58
N GLU A 144 4.49 -2.47 -2.60
CA GLU A 144 3.35 -1.56 -2.66
C GLU A 144 3.80 -0.11 -2.80
N GLU A 145 4.76 0.34 -2.00
CA GLU A 145 5.26 1.70 -2.11
C GLU A 145 5.93 1.99 -3.45
N ILE A 146 6.67 1.05 -4.00
CA ILE A 146 7.25 1.16 -5.34
C ILE A 146 6.16 1.38 -6.39
N ILE A 147 5.07 0.60 -6.31
CA ILE A 147 3.96 0.69 -7.27
C ILE A 147 3.16 1.98 -7.06
N PHE A 148 2.69 2.21 -5.82
CA PHE A 148 1.75 3.30 -5.56
C PHE A 148 2.42 4.66 -5.48
N ARG A 149 3.57 4.79 -4.82
CA ARG A 149 4.26 6.08 -4.67
C ARG A 149 5.29 6.29 -5.76
N GLY A 150 6.07 5.26 -6.07
CA GLY A 150 7.07 5.34 -7.12
C GLY A 150 6.46 5.56 -8.50
N TYR A 151 5.49 4.74 -8.90
CA TYR A 151 4.96 4.79 -10.26
C TYR A 151 3.62 5.50 -10.35
N PHE A 152 2.61 5.08 -9.59
CA PHE A 152 1.25 5.55 -9.78
C PHE A 152 1.08 7.01 -9.36
N PHE A 153 1.36 7.34 -8.10
CA PHE A 153 1.33 8.72 -7.62
C PHE A 153 2.27 9.63 -8.42
N GLY A 154 3.52 9.18 -8.68
CA GLY A 154 4.48 9.95 -9.43
C GLY A 154 4.03 10.26 -10.86
N THR A 155 3.38 9.32 -11.54
CA THR A 155 2.82 9.51 -12.88
C THR A 155 1.63 10.46 -12.87
N LEU A 156 0.69 10.28 -11.92
CA LEU A 156 -0.44 11.18 -11.73
C LEU A 156 0.04 12.61 -11.42
N TYR A 157 1.05 12.72 -10.55
CA TYR A 157 1.67 14.01 -10.23
C TYR A 157 2.22 14.70 -11.48
N ASP A 158 2.74 13.98 -12.46
CA ASP A 158 3.19 14.56 -13.73
C ASP A 158 2.04 14.90 -14.68
N VAL A 159 0.96 14.11 -14.69
CA VAL A 159 -0.25 14.40 -15.48
C VAL A 159 -0.86 15.75 -15.08
N PHE A 160 -0.90 16.06 -13.78
CA PHE A 160 -1.43 17.32 -13.26
C PHE A 160 -0.41 18.47 -13.21
N LYS A 161 0.67 18.41 -14.00
CA LYS A 161 1.76 19.39 -13.97
C LYS A 161 1.34 20.84 -14.25
N GLY A 162 0.22 21.05 -14.98
CA GLY A 162 -0.32 22.38 -15.30
C GLY A 162 -1.12 23.03 -14.19
N THR A 163 -1.40 22.34 -13.08
CA THR A 163 -2.18 22.87 -11.96
C THR A 163 -1.28 23.40 -10.83
N ASP A 164 -1.91 24.13 -9.88
CA ASP A 164 -1.22 24.56 -8.67
C ASP A 164 -0.55 23.38 -7.94
N LYS A 165 0.57 23.65 -7.29
CA LYS A 165 1.37 22.61 -6.63
C LYS A 165 0.65 21.83 -5.53
N TYR A 166 -0.29 22.49 -4.82
CA TYR A 166 -1.07 21.85 -3.76
C TYR A 166 -2.21 21.03 -4.35
N VAL A 167 -2.95 21.60 -5.32
CA VAL A 167 -3.99 20.89 -6.08
C VAL A 167 -3.40 19.66 -6.75
N ARG A 168 -2.29 19.81 -7.45
CA ARG A 168 -1.53 18.73 -8.09
C ARG A 168 -1.20 17.60 -7.11
N PHE A 169 -0.67 17.96 -5.93
CA PHE A 169 -0.31 16.98 -4.90
C PHE A 169 -1.54 16.27 -4.36
N LEU A 170 -2.57 17.02 -3.95
CA LEU A 170 -3.78 16.47 -3.36
C LEU A 170 -4.51 15.57 -4.34
N THR A 171 -4.72 16.01 -5.59
CA THR A 171 -5.41 15.21 -6.60
C THR A 171 -4.67 13.91 -6.89
N ALA A 172 -3.35 13.96 -7.11
CA ALA A 172 -2.55 12.76 -7.37
C ALA A 172 -2.55 11.79 -6.17
N SER A 173 -2.41 12.31 -4.94
CA SER A 173 -2.38 11.46 -3.74
C SER A 173 -3.76 10.89 -3.39
N LEU A 174 -4.85 11.64 -3.61
CA LEU A 174 -6.22 11.18 -3.41
C LEU A 174 -6.58 10.07 -4.39
N ILE A 175 -6.34 10.25 -5.70
CA ILE A 175 -6.62 9.21 -6.70
C ILE A 175 -5.82 7.94 -6.38
N SER A 176 -4.51 8.09 -6.09
CA SER A 176 -3.66 6.97 -5.68
C SER A 176 -4.18 6.29 -4.42
N GLY A 177 -4.63 7.08 -3.44
CA GLY A 177 -5.15 6.59 -2.17
C GLY A 177 -6.49 5.88 -2.28
N ILE A 178 -7.39 6.38 -3.11
CA ILE A 178 -8.68 5.73 -3.36
C ILE A 178 -8.47 4.35 -3.98
N ILE A 179 -7.62 4.26 -5.00
CA ILE A 179 -7.32 2.96 -5.64
C ILE A 179 -6.63 2.02 -4.63
N PHE A 180 -5.67 2.52 -3.85
CA PHE A 180 -5.00 1.76 -2.81
C PHE A 180 -6.00 1.23 -1.77
N GLY A 181 -6.93 2.07 -1.31
CA GLY A 181 -7.96 1.69 -0.36
C GLY A 181 -8.96 0.67 -0.91
N ILE A 182 -9.39 0.84 -2.16
CA ILE A 182 -10.29 -0.13 -2.83
C ILE A 182 -9.63 -1.51 -2.93
N LEU A 183 -8.34 -1.56 -3.23
CA LEU A 183 -7.61 -2.83 -3.35
C LEU A 183 -7.45 -3.53 -1.99
N HIS A 184 -7.43 -2.79 -0.89
CA HIS A 184 -7.29 -3.36 0.45
C HIS A 184 -8.63 -3.78 1.07
N GLU A 185 -9.67 -2.96 0.94
CA GLU A 185 -10.93 -3.16 1.64
C GLU A 185 -12.13 -3.39 0.72
N GLY A 186 -11.96 -3.17 -0.58
CA GLY A 186 -13.04 -3.23 -1.56
C GLY A 186 -13.79 -1.89 -1.70
N LEU A 187 -14.75 -1.88 -2.63
CA LEU A 187 -15.61 -0.73 -2.88
C LEU A 187 -16.62 -0.58 -1.73
N PHE A 188 -16.85 0.66 -1.32
CA PHE A 188 -17.85 1.05 -0.32
C PHE A 188 -17.56 0.62 1.13
N ASP A 189 -16.35 0.14 1.43
CA ASP A 189 -15.94 -0.10 2.81
C ASP A 189 -15.38 1.20 3.41
N TYR A 190 -15.92 1.62 4.57
CA TYR A 190 -15.45 2.85 5.24
C TYR A 190 -14.00 2.75 5.72
N ARG A 191 -13.46 1.54 5.92
CA ARG A 191 -12.04 1.31 6.26
C ARG A 191 -11.11 1.80 5.15
N MET A 192 -11.61 1.91 3.92
CA MET A 192 -10.92 2.52 2.79
C MET A 192 -10.41 3.94 3.14
N ILE A 193 -11.15 4.70 3.97
CA ILE A 193 -10.78 6.06 4.38
C ILE A 193 -9.42 6.08 5.09
N GLN A 194 -9.13 5.07 5.92
CA GLN A 194 -7.82 4.95 6.58
C GLN A 194 -6.68 4.78 5.57
N TYR A 195 -6.88 3.94 4.55
CA TYR A 195 -5.89 3.73 3.48
C TYR A 195 -5.71 4.96 2.60
N VAL A 196 -6.78 5.69 2.32
CA VAL A 196 -6.70 6.98 1.60
C VAL A 196 -5.86 7.98 2.39
N PHE A 197 -6.12 8.14 3.70
CA PHE A 197 -5.33 9.03 4.56
C PHE A 197 -3.87 8.59 4.63
N MET A 198 -3.61 7.31 4.87
CA MET A 198 -2.27 6.73 4.85
C MET A 198 -1.56 7.02 3.53
N SER A 199 -2.25 6.88 2.40
CA SER A 199 -1.70 7.16 1.08
C SER A 199 -1.26 8.63 0.93
N ILE A 200 -2.05 9.58 1.43
CA ILE A 200 -1.70 11.01 1.40
C ILE A 200 -0.44 11.26 2.23
N VAL A 201 -0.38 10.74 3.45
CA VAL A 201 0.77 10.90 4.35
C VAL A 201 2.04 10.30 3.74
N LEU A 202 1.98 9.07 3.23
CA LEU A 202 3.13 8.39 2.62
C LEU A 202 3.56 9.05 1.30
N SER A 203 2.62 9.60 0.50
CA SER A 203 2.95 10.38 -0.69
C SER A 203 3.67 11.69 -0.34
N TYR A 204 3.26 12.35 0.74
CA TYR A 204 3.96 13.53 1.26
C TYR A 204 5.37 13.16 1.75
N GLN A 205 5.49 12.09 2.53
CA GLN A 205 6.78 11.58 3.01
C GLN A 205 7.71 11.24 1.85
N TYR A 206 7.20 10.59 0.80
CA TYR A 206 7.98 10.26 -0.41
C TYR A 206 8.52 11.52 -1.08
N LYS A 207 7.66 12.51 -1.30
CA LYS A 207 8.06 13.79 -1.90
C LYS A 207 9.07 14.55 -1.05
N TYR A 208 8.93 14.50 0.29
CA TYR A 208 9.81 15.17 1.24
C TYR A 208 11.17 14.47 1.37
N CYS A 209 11.18 13.16 1.56
CA CYS A 209 12.39 12.37 1.75
C CYS A 209 13.10 12.06 0.43
N LYS A 210 12.38 12.06 -0.69
CA LYS A 210 12.86 11.62 -2.01
C LYS A 210 13.51 10.23 -1.96
N ASN A 211 12.97 9.36 -1.14
CA ASN A 211 13.52 8.04 -0.90
C ASN A 211 12.40 7.04 -0.61
N ILE A 212 12.19 6.12 -1.53
CA ILE A 212 11.11 5.13 -1.45
C ILE A 212 11.32 4.12 -0.31
N TYR A 213 12.59 3.84 0.02
CA TYR A 213 12.90 2.89 1.10
C TYR A 213 12.49 3.40 2.48
N VAL A 214 12.59 4.73 2.71
CA VAL A 214 12.11 5.36 3.94
C VAL A 214 10.60 5.21 4.06
N VAL A 215 9.88 5.36 2.95
CA VAL A 215 8.41 5.22 2.91
C VAL A 215 7.99 3.77 3.12
N GLY A 216 8.64 2.82 2.43
CA GLY A 216 8.41 1.38 2.62
C GLY A 216 8.65 0.93 4.06
N PHE A 217 9.70 1.45 4.70
CA PHE A 217 9.96 1.20 6.11
C PHE A 217 8.85 1.74 7.02
N THR A 218 8.36 2.97 6.76
CA THR A 218 7.22 3.53 7.51
C THR A 218 5.97 2.67 7.35
N HIS A 219 5.65 2.26 6.13
CA HIS A 219 4.52 1.40 5.83
C HIS A 219 4.63 0.05 6.58
N HIS A 220 5.80 -0.58 6.53
CA HIS A 220 6.06 -1.81 7.28
C HIS A 220 5.82 -1.62 8.80
N CYS A 221 6.30 -0.51 9.39
CA CYS A 221 6.04 -0.19 10.79
C CYS A 221 4.53 -0.02 11.08
N VAL A 222 3.76 0.60 10.16
CA VAL A 222 2.30 0.70 10.28
C VAL A 222 1.66 -0.68 10.35
N ASN A 223 2.08 -1.60 9.48
CA ASN A 223 1.54 -2.97 9.45
C ASN A 223 1.86 -3.73 10.75
N ILE A 224 3.09 -3.62 11.27
CA ILE A 224 3.47 -4.28 12.54
C ILE A 224 2.69 -3.70 13.72
N VAL A 225 2.58 -2.37 13.81
CA VAL A 225 1.84 -1.72 14.89
C VAL A 225 0.36 -2.07 14.83
N GLY A 226 -0.24 -2.07 13.62
CA GLY A 226 -1.63 -2.47 13.41
C GLY A 226 -1.91 -3.90 13.89
N MET A 227 -1.01 -4.84 13.53
CA MET A 227 -1.10 -6.21 14.01
C MET A 227 -0.95 -6.30 15.54
N GLY A 228 0.03 -5.57 16.11
CA GLY A 228 0.24 -5.56 17.55
C GLY A 228 -0.99 -5.04 18.31
N ILE A 229 -1.60 -3.96 17.83
CA ILE A 229 -2.84 -3.41 18.41
C ILE A 229 -3.95 -4.48 18.36
N ASN A 230 -4.14 -5.16 17.24
CA ASN A 230 -5.16 -6.19 17.11
C ASN A 230 -4.90 -7.38 18.05
N MET A 231 -3.66 -7.83 18.20
CA MET A 231 -3.31 -8.96 19.09
C MET A 231 -3.44 -8.63 20.57
N PHE A 232 -3.13 -7.40 21.00
CA PHE A 232 -3.08 -7.04 22.43
C PHE A 232 -4.34 -6.36 22.96
N LEU A 233 -5.16 -5.74 22.10
CA LEU A 233 -6.35 -4.99 22.54
C LEU A 233 -7.66 -5.72 22.26
N LEU A 234 -7.64 -6.79 21.46
CA LEU A 234 -8.83 -7.52 21.06
C LEU A 234 -8.89 -8.96 21.61
N ASN A 235 -7.85 -9.40 22.35
CA ASN A 235 -7.84 -10.56 23.22
C ASN A 235 -8.10 -10.14 24.67
#